data_f1cf73b6655db657d725cf5f042ee52d
#
_entry.id   f1cf73b6655db657d725cf5f042ee52d
#
_cell.length_a   1.000
_cell.length_b   1.000
_cell.length_c   1.000
_cell.angle_alpha   90.00
_cell.angle_beta   90.00
_cell.angle_gamma   90.00
#
_symmetry.space_group_name_H-M   'P 1'
#
loop_
_entity.id
_entity.type
_entity.pdbx_description
1 polymer ?
#
loop_
_entity_poly.entity_id
_entity_poly.type
_entity_poly.pdbx_seq_one_letter_code
_entity_poly.pdbx_strand_id
1 'polypeptide(L)'
;MKTTWNELAKTRMKELGVTQEDLAEALGKTQGGVGHWLRGMRNPSLQEIGSIFEYLGIYDVKFNSDGTFTIGDKPLDKPVKKQYEYPLFSSVQAGPFSEVGSYTASDAKAWVPTTTKASEKAFWLEVKGHSMTAPQGVRPSFPEGMLILVDPAEPVESGDFCVASANGDSEATFKKYEKDAGVSYLVPLNPAYRTLDCDHSCRIIGKVVKAQWPEETFG
;
A
#
# COMPACT_ATOMS: atom_id res chain seq x y z
N MET A 1 0.76 34.79 -10.03
CA MET A 1 2.18 34.70 -9.62
C MET A 1 2.90 33.87 -10.66
N LYS A 2 4.06 34.37 -11.19
CA LYS A 2 4.86 33.61 -12.15
C LYS A 2 5.77 32.62 -11.40
N THR A 3 5.81 31.39 -11.82
CA THR A 3 6.61 30.32 -11.18
C THR A 3 7.12 29.33 -12.22
N THR A 4 8.15 28.55 -11.93
CA THR A 4 8.59 27.46 -12.78
C THR A 4 7.67 26.25 -12.60
N TRP A 5 7.61 25.38 -13.61
CA TRP A 5 6.73 24.20 -13.56
C TRP A 5 7.06 23.27 -12.37
N ASN A 6 8.36 23.09 -12.06
CA ASN A 6 8.81 22.22 -10.98
C ASN A 6 8.55 22.79 -9.57
N GLU A 7 8.61 24.12 -9.41
CA GLU A 7 8.20 24.77 -8.15
C GLU A 7 6.70 24.65 -7.93
N LEU A 8 5.92 24.87 -9.00
CA LEU A 8 4.48 24.70 -8.97
C LEU A 8 4.10 23.26 -8.60
N ALA A 9 4.70 22.28 -9.29
CA ALA A 9 4.46 20.87 -9.01
C ALA A 9 4.82 20.49 -7.56
N LYS A 10 6.00 20.89 -7.06
CA LYS A 10 6.42 20.62 -5.66
C LYS A 10 5.46 21.23 -4.63
N THR A 11 5.06 22.49 -4.84
CA THR A 11 4.11 23.15 -3.94
C THR A 11 2.81 22.39 -3.90
N ARG A 12 2.29 22.01 -5.06
CA ARG A 12 1.03 21.28 -5.15
C ARG A 12 1.11 19.86 -4.58
N MET A 13 2.20 19.15 -4.84
CA MET A 13 2.46 17.84 -4.21
C MET A 13 2.43 17.91 -2.69
N LYS A 14 3.06 18.96 -2.11
CA LYS A 14 3.05 19.17 -0.65
C LYS A 14 1.65 19.44 -0.11
N GLU A 15 0.85 20.27 -0.78
CA GLU A 15 -0.54 20.57 -0.41
C GLU A 15 -1.43 19.32 -0.43
N LEU A 16 -1.19 18.44 -1.39
CA LEU A 16 -1.99 17.23 -1.61
C LEU A 16 -1.46 16.01 -0.86
N GLY A 17 -0.25 16.08 -0.25
CA GLY A 17 0.42 14.94 0.36
C GLY A 17 0.86 13.88 -0.66
N VAL A 18 1.07 14.26 -1.93
CA VAL A 18 1.53 13.37 -3.02
C VAL A 18 3.04 13.22 -2.94
N THR A 19 3.52 11.98 -2.95
CA THR A 19 4.96 11.67 -2.95
C THR A 19 5.54 11.63 -4.38
N GLN A 20 6.87 11.60 -4.50
CA GLN A 20 7.52 11.40 -5.80
C GLN A 20 7.26 9.99 -6.37
N GLU A 21 7.00 9.03 -5.52
CA GLU A 21 6.67 7.66 -5.89
C GLU A 21 5.27 7.57 -6.48
N ASP A 22 4.27 8.19 -5.82
CA ASP A 22 2.90 8.30 -6.34
C ASP A 22 2.87 8.94 -7.73
N LEU A 23 3.64 10.03 -7.89
CA LEU A 23 3.72 10.73 -9.17
C LEU A 23 4.43 9.89 -10.25
N ALA A 24 5.49 9.17 -9.88
CA ALA A 24 6.22 8.31 -10.80
C ALA A 24 5.35 7.15 -11.28
N GLU A 25 4.62 6.53 -10.37
CA GLU A 25 3.66 5.46 -10.69
C GLU A 25 2.57 5.95 -11.65
N ALA A 26 1.95 7.09 -11.35
CA ALA A 26 0.90 7.67 -12.18
C ALA A 26 1.36 7.98 -13.61
N LEU A 27 2.63 8.35 -13.78
CA LEU A 27 3.23 8.69 -15.09
C LEU A 27 3.88 7.48 -15.79
N GLY A 28 3.91 6.29 -15.17
CA GLY A 28 4.64 5.14 -15.70
C GLY A 28 6.15 5.37 -15.80
N LYS A 29 6.73 6.13 -14.85
CA LYS A 29 8.16 6.50 -14.80
C LYS A 29 8.81 5.94 -13.52
N THR A 30 10.14 6.02 -13.45
CA THR A 30 10.86 5.69 -12.21
C THR A 30 10.86 6.88 -11.25
N GLN A 31 10.85 6.62 -9.94
CA GLN A 31 10.94 7.64 -8.89
C GLN A 31 12.19 8.54 -9.08
N GLY A 32 13.34 7.94 -9.42
CA GLY A 32 14.57 8.67 -9.68
C GLY A 32 14.45 9.62 -10.88
N GLY A 33 13.76 9.20 -11.95
CA GLY A 33 13.48 10.02 -13.13
C GLY A 33 12.65 11.25 -12.80
N VAL A 34 11.53 11.06 -12.08
CA VAL A 34 10.67 12.14 -11.59
C VAL A 34 11.44 13.05 -10.61
N GLY A 35 12.23 12.47 -9.72
CA GLY A 35 13.08 13.22 -8.81
C GLY A 35 14.09 14.14 -9.53
N HIS A 36 14.68 13.70 -10.65
CA HIS A 36 15.59 14.52 -11.46
C HIS A 36 14.84 15.68 -12.13
N TRP A 37 13.62 15.46 -12.61
CA TRP A 37 12.76 16.50 -13.16
C TRP A 37 12.41 17.57 -12.13
N LEU A 38 11.92 17.15 -10.97
CA LEU A 38 11.53 18.07 -9.90
C LEU A 38 12.69 18.89 -9.34
N ARG A 39 13.92 18.35 -9.36
CA ARG A 39 15.14 19.10 -8.99
C ARG A 39 15.70 19.97 -10.10
N GLY A 40 15.14 19.93 -11.30
CA GLY A 40 15.63 20.68 -12.46
C GLY A 40 16.92 20.13 -13.07
N MET A 41 17.32 18.91 -12.72
CA MET A 41 18.52 18.25 -13.27
C MET A 41 18.27 17.72 -14.69
N ARG A 42 17.04 17.51 -15.06
CA ARG A 42 16.59 17.06 -16.38
C ARG A 42 15.26 17.71 -16.70
N ASN A 43 15.07 18.16 -17.93
CA ASN A 43 13.81 18.78 -18.36
C ASN A 43 12.88 17.71 -18.96
N PRO A 44 11.65 17.56 -18.46
CA PRO A 44 10.62 16.80 -19.11
C PRO A 44 10.10 17.53 -20.35
N SER A 45 9.48 16.81 -21.27
CA SER A 45 8.74 17.40 -22.39
C SER A 45 7.52 18.18 -21.90
N LEU A 46 6.97 19.07 -22.74
CA LEU A 46 5.71 19.77 -22.41
C LEU A 46 4.55 18.82 -22.17
N GLN A 47 4.51 17.69 -22.87
CA GLN A 47 3.50 16.65 -22.66
C GLN A 47 3.64 16.02 -21.27
N GLU A 48 4.87 15.72 -20.84
CA GLU A 48 5.12 15.17 -19.50
C GLU A 48 4.78 16.19 -18.40
N ILE A 49 5.08 17.49 -18.62
CA ILE A 49 4.63 18.57 -17.72
C ILE A 49 3.11 18.64 -17.65
N GLY A 50 2.43 18.52 -18.81
CA GLY A 50 0.97 18.47 -18.88
C GLY A 50 0.39 17.31 -18.06
N SER A 51 0.95 16.10 -18.21
CA SER A 51 0.53 14.93 -17.44
C SER A 51 0.78 15.09 -15.92
N ILE A 52 1.90 15.72 -15.54
CA ILE A 52 2.17 16.08 -14.14
C ILE A 52 1.10 17.02 -13.60
N PHE A 53 0.76 18.06 -14.35
CA PHE A 53 -0.23 19.05 -13.95
C PHE A 53 -1.64 18.45 -13.87
N GLU A 54 -2.02 17.64 -14.84
CA GLU A 54 -3.28 16.90 -14.83
C GLU A 54 -3.42 16.02 -13.59
N TYR A 55 -2.40 15.23 -13.27
CA TYR A 55 -2.38 14.40 -12.06
C TYR A 55 -2.49 15.22 -10.77
N LEU A 56 -1.87 16.39 -10.72
CA LEU A 56 -1.90 17.30 -9.58
C LEU A 56 -3.15 18.21 -9.55
N GLY A 57 -4.10 18.05 -10.48
CA GLY A 57 -5.31 18.86 -10.55
C GLY A 57 -5.07 20.32 -10.94
N ILE A 58 -4.04 20.59 -11.75
CA ILE A 58 -3.66 21.93 -12.22
C ILE A 58 -4.10 22.07 -13.69
N TYR A 59 -5.31 22.55 -13.93
CA TYR A 59 -5.90 22.59 -15.28
C TYR A 59 -5.86 23.96 -15.95
N ASP A 60 -5.80 25.03 -15.17
CA ASP A 60 -5.80 26.41 -15.70
C ASP A 60 -4.42 27.03 -15.59
N VAL A 61 -3.58 26.76 -16.59
CA VAL A 61 -2.17 27.21 -16.61
C VAL A 61 -1.87 27.94 -17.92
N LYS A 62 -1.29 29.12 -17.80
CA LYS A 62 -0.76 29.87 -18.93
C LYS A 62 0.76 29.76 -18.95
N PHE A 63 1.31 29.26 -20.08
CA PHE A 63 2.74 29.27 -20.33
C PHE A 63 3.16 30.66 -20.85
N ASN A 64 4.18 31.25 -20.25
CA ASN A 64 4.70 32.55 -20.59
C ASN A 64 5.96 32.43 -21.49
N SER A 65 6.23 33.43 -22.28
CA SER A 65 7.40 33.48 -23.19
C SER A 65 8.76 33.45 -22.47
N ASP A 66 8.78 33.74 -21.17
CA ASP A 66 9.97 33.68 -20.32
C ASP A 66 10.19 32.26 -19.69
N GLY A 67 9.42 31.27 -20.12
CA GLY A 67 9.51 29.89 -19.60
C GLY A 67 8.82 29.64 -18.26
N THR A 68 8.13 30.65 -17.71
CA THR A 68 7.36 30.52 -16.47
C THR A 68 5.90 30.12 -16.74
N PHE A 69 5.21 29.73 -15.68
CA PHE A 69 3.78 29.41 -15.69
C PHE A 69 3.02 30.37 -14.80
N THR A 70 1.81 30.73 -15.19
CA THR A 70 0.85 31.47 -14.37
C THR A 70 -0.37 30.60 -14.18
N ILE A 71 -0.79 30.44 -12.92
CA ILE A 71 -2.03 29.70 -12.57
C ILE A 71 -3.21 30.66 -12.76
N GLY A 72 -4.28 30.16 -13.37
CA GLY A 72 -5.56 30.85 -13.45
C GLY A 72 -6.35 30.83 -12.13
N ASP A 73 -7.51 31.48 -12.15
CA ASP A 73 -8.35 31.64 -10.95
C ASP A 73 -9.27 30.43 -10.64
N LYS A 74 -9.22 29.36 -11.45
CA LYS A 74 -10.03 28.16 -11.18
C LYS A 74 -9.52 27.41 -9.96
N PRO A 75 -10.41 26.93 -9.07
CA PRO A 75 -10.02 26.07 -7.96
C PRO A 75 -9.24 24.86 -8.48
N LEU A 76 -8.15 24.52 -7.79
CA LEU A 76 -7.37 23.33 -8.09
C LEU A 76 -8.12 22.11 -7.53
N ASP A 77 -8.46 21.16 -8.39
CA ASP A 77 -9.07 19.91 -7.97
C ASP A 77 -8.08 19.03 -7.19
N LYS A 78 -8.61 18.15 -6.34
CA LYS A 78 -7.78 17.13 -5.68
C LYS A 78 -7.35 16.10 -6.74
N PRO A 79 -6.12 15.59 -6.69
CA PRO A 79 -5.70 14.52 -7.60
C PRO A 79 -6.61 13.31 -7.40
N VAL A 80 -7.03 12.71 -8.47
CA VAL A 80 -7.70 11.42 -8.45
C VAL A 80 -6.61 10.38 -8.17
N LYS A 81 -6.45 9.99 -6.90
CA LYS A 81 -5.58 8.85 -6.57
C LYS A 81 -6.13 7.62 -7.27
N LYS A 82 -5.27 6.91 -7.99
CA LYS A 82 -5.67 5.64 -8.62
C LYS A 82 -6.17 4.72 -7.52
N GLN A 83 -7.39 4.24 -7.70
CA GLN A 83 -8.03 3.33 -6.77
C GLN A 83 -7.89 1.91 -7.32
N TYR A 84 -7.48 1.00 -6.46
CA TYR A 84 -7.41 -0.42 -6.71
C TYR A 84 -8.45 -1.11 -5.85
N GLU A 85 -8.92 -2.26 -6.26
CA GLU A 85 -9.87 -3.08 -5.51
C GLU A 85 -9.33 -4.50 -5.41
N TYR A 86 -9.37 -5.07 -4.21
CA TYR A 86 -8.95 -6.43 -3.97
C TYR A 86 -10.04 -7.19 -3.22
N PRO A 87 -10.18 -8.50 -3.47
CA PRO A 87 -11.20 -9.32 -2.85
C PRO A 87 -10.95 -9.48 -1.35
N LEU A 88 -12.01 -9.43 -0.55
CA LEU A 88 -12.01 -9.75 0.87
C LEU A 88 -12.45 -11.20 1.07
N PHE A 89 -11.60 -12.00 1.70
CA PHE A 89 -11.88 -13.39 2.05
C PHE A 89 -12.06 -13.57 3.56
N SER A 90 -12.67 -14.69 3.98
CA SER A 90 -12.71 -15.07 5.40
C SER A 90 -11.38 -15.69 5.82
N SER A 91 -11.06 -15.63 7.13
CA SER A 91 -9.87 -16.27 7.69
C SER A 91 -9.82 -17.80 7.46
N VAL A 92 -10.98 -18.44 7.41
CA VAL A 92 -11.10 -19.89 7.13
C VAL A 92 -10.75 -20.22 5.68
N GLN A 93 -11.04 -19.31 4.75
CA GLN A 93 -10.67 -19.46 3.33
C GLN A 93 -9.18 -19.22 3.09
N ALA A 94 -8.49 -18.52 3.99
CA ALA A 94 -7.05 -18.27 3.86
C ALA A 94 -6.19 -19.52 4.10
N GLY A 95 -6.66 -20.53 4.81
CA GLY A 95 -5.94 -21.79 5.05
C GLY A 95 -5.65 -22.60 3.78
N PRO A 96 -6.63 -22.84 2.89
CA PRO A 96 -6.42 -23.53 1.62
C PRO A 96 -5.64 -22.77 0.55
N PHE A 97 -5.24 -21.51 0.78
CA PHE A 97 -4.29 -20.78 -0.11
C PHE A 97 -2.97 -21.53 -0.34
N SER A 98 -2.89 -22.76 0.17
CA SER A 98 -1.77 -23.67 -0.08
C SER A 98 -1.61 -24.03 -1.56
N GLU A 99 -2.65 -23.98 -2.36
CA GLU A 99 -2.59 -24.14 -3.80
C GLU A 99 -2.90 -22.80 -4.48
N VAL A 100 -1.86 -22.12 -4.94
CA VAL A 100 -1.95 -20.88 -5.72
C VAL A 100 -2.83 -21.18 -6.95
N GLY A 101 -4.10 -20.74 -6.93
CA GLY A 101 -5.02 -20.85 -8.05
C GLY A 101 -6.43 -21.37 -7.75
N SER A 102 -6.76 -21.72 -6.49
CA SER A 102 -8.06 -22.31 -6.16
C SER A 102 -9.17 -21.32 -5.79
N TYR A 103 -8.90 -20.01 -5.73
CA TYR A 103 -9.94 -19.01 -5.44
C TYR A 103 -10.35 -18.26 -6.70
N THR A 104 -11.65 -18.24 -6.92
CA THR A 104 -12.28 -17.43 -7.96
C THR A 104 -12.80 -16.13 -7.35
N ALA A 105 -12.98 -15.12 -8.18
CA ALA A 105 -13.60 -13.85 -7.78
C ALA A 105 -15.00 -14.02 -7.13
N SER A 106 -15.65 -15.18 -7.39
CA SER A 106 -16.95 -15.52 -6.82
C SER A 106 -16.90 -15.93 -5.34
N ASP A 107 -15.72 -16.26 -4.80
CA ASP A 107 -15.55 -16.66 -3.40
C ASP A 107 -15.32 -15.45 -2.48
N ALA A 108 -15.16 -14.26 -3.03
CA ALA A 108 -14.96 -13.04 -2.28
C ALA A 108 -16.25 -12.60 -1.58
N LYS A 109 -16.17 -12.25 -0.30
CA LYS A 109 -17.28 -11.64 0.46
C LYS A 109 -17.63 -10.24 -0.03
N ALA A 110 -16.62 -9.48 -0.42
CA ALA A 110 -16.70 -8.11 -0.89
C ALA A 110 -15.44 -7.75 -1.68
N TRP A 111 -15.48 -6.64 -2.40
CA TRP A 111 -14.31 -5.99 -2.98
C TRP A 111 -14.03 -4.71 -2.18
N VAL A 112 -12.81 -4.57 -1.68
CA VAL A 112 -12.45 -3.46 -0.80
C VAL A 112 -11.48 -2.53 -1.51
N PRO A 113 -11.82 -1.24 -1.63
CA PRO A 113 -10.99 -0.26 -2.31
C PRO A 113 -9.76 0.13 -1.47
N THR A 114 -8.68 0.48 -2.18
CA THR A 114 -7.45 1.01 -1.57
C THR A 114 -6.69 1.86 -2.59
N THR A 115 -5.85 2.77 -2.09
CA THR A 115 -4.89 3.49 -2.93
C THR A 115 -3.52 2.78 -3.01
N THR A 116 -3.36 1.66 -2.32
CA THR A 116 -2.14 0.87 -2.34
C THR A 116 -2.20 -0.12 -3.50
N LYS A 117 -1.23 -0.03 -4.41
CA LYS A 117 -1.06 -1.03 -5.45
C LYS A 117 -0.41 -2.28 -4.88
N ALA A 118 -0.98 -3.42 -5.18
CA ALA A 118 -0.45 -4.74 -4.88
C ALA A 118 -0.57 -5.62 -6.13
N SER A 119 -0.09 -6.86 -6.06
CA SER A 119 -0.20 -7.80 -7.17
C SER A 119 -1.66 -8.17 -7.47
N GLU A 120 -1.91 -8.76 -8.63
CA GLU A 120 -3.24 -9.28 -9.01
C GLU A 120 -3.72 -10.43 -8.09
N LYS A 121 -2.80 -11.01 -7.32
CA LYS A 121 -3.08 -12.09 -6.35
C LYS A 121 -3.32 -11.57 -4.94
N ALA A 122 -3.22 -10.26 -4.72
CA ALA A 122 -3.43 -9.67 -3.42
C ALA A 122 -4.90 -9.76 -2.98
N PHE A 123 -5.11 -9.87 -1.69
CA PHE A 123 -6.45 -10.01 -1.11
C PHE A 123 -6.50 -9.43 0.30
N TRP A 124 -7.69 -9.06 0.73
CA TRP A 124 -7.95 -8.62 2.08
C TRP A 124 -8.36 -9.77 2.99
N LEU A 125 -7.90 -9.71 4.24
CA LEU A 125 -8.38 -10.53 5.35
C LEU A 125 -8.78 -9.63 6.52
N GLU A 126 -9.78 -10.06 7.26
CA GLU A 126 -10.15 -9.47 8.54
C GLU A 126 -9.30 -10.08 9.65
N VAL A 127 -8.70 -9.24 10.49
CA VAL A 127 -7.94 -9.67 11.67
C VAL A 127 -8.89 -10.33 12.67
N LYS A 128 -8.57 -11.55 13.09
CA LYS A 128 -9.30 -12.32 14.09
C LYS A 128 -8.46 -12.49 15.34
N GLY A 129 -9.12 -12.29 16.50
CA GLY A 129 -8.51 -12.38 17.81
C GLY A 129 -7.51 -11.26 18.13
N HIS A 130 -6.81 -11.39 19.23
CA HIS A 130 -6.05 -10.30 19.84
C HIS A 130 -4.53 -10.50 19.81
N SER A 131 -4.02 -11.51 19.09
CA SER A 131 -2.58 -11.80 19.06
C SER A 131 -1.74 -10.70 18.42
N MET A 132 -2.34 -9.87 17.55
CA MET A 132 -1.69 -8.74 16.90
C MET A 132 -2.13 -7.38 17.44
N THR A 133 -2.85 -7.36 18.56
CA THR A 133 -3.15 -6.15 19.32
C THR A 133 -2.00 -5.85 20.26
N ALA A 134 -1.19 -4.85 19.93
CA ALA A 134 -0.05 -4.44 20.75
C ALA A 134 -0.51 -3.83 22.09
N PRO A 135 0.34 -3.84 23.13
CA PRO A 135 0.07 -3.15 24.38
C PRO A 135 -0.17 -1.65 24.17
N GLN A 136 -0.90 -1.04 25.10
CA GLN A 136 -1.23 0.39 25.00
C GLN A 136 0.02 1.26 24.82
N GLY A 137 -0.03 2.15 23.83
CA GLY A 137 1.08 3.06 23.49
C GLY A 137 2.12 2.47 22.54
N VAL A 138 2.09 1.18 22.25
CA VAL A 138 3.00 0.52 21.29
C VAL A 138 2.39 0.53 19.88
N ARG A 139 3.19 0.84 18.87
CA ARG A 139 2.78 0.82 17.46
C ARG A 139 3.77 0.03 16.61
N PRO A 140 3.32 -0.62 15.51
CA PRO A 140 1.92 -0.73 15.08
C PRO A 140 1.09 -1.65 15.97
N SER A 141 -0.24 -1.59 15.83
CA SER A 141 -1.20 -2.47 16.50
C SER A 141 -2.32 -2.79 15.51
N PHE A 142 -2.74 -4.06 15.47
CA PHE A 142 -3.77 -4.55 14.56
C PHE A 142 -4.89 -5.23 15.37
N PRO A 143 -5.84 -4.44 15.89
CA PRO A 143 -6.97 -4.97 16.63
C PRO A 143 -7.88 -5.85 15.75
N GLU A 144 -8.66 -6.70 16.42
CA GLU A 144 -9.71 -7.50 15.78
C GLU A 144 -10.68 -6.61 14.98
N GLY A 145 -11.11 -7.09 13.81
CA GLY A 145 -11.98 -6.37 12.88
C GLY A 145 -11.25 -5.47 11.88
N MET A 146 -9.96 -5.19 12.08
CA MET A 146 -9.16 -4.46 11.10
C MET A 146 -8.93 -5.29 9.84
N LEU A 147 -8.93 -4.65 8.66
CA LEU A 147 -8.60 -5.31 7.40
C LEU A 147 -7.10 -5.20 7.12
N ILE A 148 -6.49 -6.29 6.68
CA ILE A 148 -5.10 -6.37 6.21
C ILE A 148 -5.06 -6.79 4.75
N LEU A 149 -4.30 -6.06 3.91
CA LEU A 149 -4.05 -6.42 2.52
C LEU A 149 -2.81 -7.32 2.47
N VAL A 150 -3.00 -8.54 2.01
CA VAL A 150 -1.97 -9.56 1.89
C VAL A 150 -1.56 -9.70 0.44
N ASP A 151 -0.28 -9.58 0.15
CA ASP A 151 0.27 -9.80 -1.19
C ASP A 151 1.18 -11.05 -1.22
N PRO A 152 0.74 -12.14 -1.88
CA PRO A 152 1.55 -13.35 -2.02
C PRO A 152 2.77 -13.21 -2.95
N ALA A 153 2.82 -12.18 -3.78
CA ALA A 153 3.93 -11.95 -4.70
C ALA A 153 5.10 -11.16 -4.06
N GLU A 154 4.84 -10.49 -2.92
CA GLU A 154 5.85 -9.74 -2.20
C GLU A 154 6.69 -10.66 -1.29
N PRO A 155 8.03 -10.58 -1.35
CA PRO A 155 8.89 -11.34 -0.47
C PRO A 155 8.75 -10.85 0.98
N VAL A 156 8.77 -11.79 1.93
CA VAL A 156 8.71 -11.50 3.37
C VAL A 156 10.12 -11.55 3.95
N GLU A 157 10.52 -10.44 4.55
CA GLU A 157 11.81 -10.29 5.23
C GLU A 157 11.63 -10.16 6.75
N SER A 158 12.72 -10.36 7.51
CA SER A 158 12.71 -10.20 8.97
C SER A 158 12.26 -8.79 9.36
N GLY A 159 11.27 -8.70 10.22
CA GLY A 159 10.61 -7.46 10.61
C GLY A 159 9.26 -7.20 9.94
N ASP A 160 8.97 -7.88 8.84
CA ASP A 160 7.71 -7.74 8.10
C ASP A 160 6.53 -8.41 8.82
N PHE A 161 5.34 -7.93 8.50
CA PHE A 161 4.09 -8.58 8.89
C PHE A 161 3.64 -9.53 7.77
N CYS A 162 3.25 -10.74 8.15
CA CYS A 162 2.84 -11.75 7.18
C CYS A 162 1.66 -12.58 7.68
N VAL A 163 0.98 -13.18 6.72
CA VAL A 163 0.03 -14.26 6.98
C VAL A 163 0.73 -15.58 6.63
N ALA A 164 0.67 -16.53 7.54
CA ALA A 164 1.31 -17.84 7.40
C ALA A 164 0.40 -18.96 7.90
N SER A 165 0.60 -20.18 7.40
CA SER A 165 0.10 -21.41 7.97
C SER A 165 1.22 -22.04 8.81
N ALA A 166 0.96 -22.34 10.07
CA ALA A 166 1.91 -22.97 10.98
C ALA A 166 1.47 -24.40 11.32
N ASN A 167 2.45 -25.30 11.50
CA ASN A 167 2.23 -26.71 11.92
C ASN A 167 1.36 -27.54 10.96
N GLY A 168 1.34 -27.22 9.67
CA GLY A 168 0.49 -27.90 8.69
C GLY A 168 -1.01 -27.66 8.90
N ASP A 169 -1.37 -26.71 9.75
CA ASP A 169 -2.76 -26.35 10.02
C ASP A 169 -3.41 -25.72 8.78
N SER A 170 -4.69 -26.04 8.61
CA SER A 170 -5.53 -25.43 7.59
C SER A 170 -5.86 -23.95 7.89
N GLU A 171 -5.54 -23.47 9.09
CA GLU A 171 -5.81 -22.10 9.51
C GLU A 171 -4.61 -21.18 9.32
N ALA A 172 -4.88 -20.05 8.69
CA ALA A 172 -3.89 -18.99 8.54
C ALA A 172 -3.77 -18.17 9.82
N THR A 173 -2.55 -17.80 10.18
CA THR A 173 -2.25 -16.91 11.30
C THR A 173 -1.56 -15.64 10.83
N PHE A 174 -1.92 -14.50 11.43
CA PHE A 174 -1.28 -13.20 11.17
C PHE A 174 -0.25 -12.93 12.26
N LYS A 175 1.02 -12.71 11.89
CA LYS A 175 2.15 -12.50 12.81
C LYS A 175 3.20 -11.57 12.20
N LYS A 176 4.13 -11.11 13.03
CA LYS A 176 5.39 -10.52 12.58
C LYS A 176 6.38 -11.63 12.30
N TYR A 177 7.00 -11.61 11.13
CA TYR A 177 8.06 -12.55 10.78
C TYR A 177 9.40 -12.03 11.31
N GLU A 178 10.11 -12.85 12.05
CA GLU A 178 11.45 -12.55 12.55
C GLU A 178 12.39 -13.71 12.24
N LYS A 179 13.66 -13.37 11.97
CA LYS A 179 14.72 -14.35 11.76
C LYS A 179 15.87 -14.04 12.68
N ASP A 180 16.23 -15.00 13.52
CA ASP A 180 17.37 -14.91 14.44
C ASP A 180 18.22 -16.17 14.38
N ALA A 181 19.55 -15.99 14.28
CA ALA A 181 20.54 -17.08 14.22
C ALA A 181 20.20 -18.20 13.22
N GLY A 182 19.54 -17.86 12.09
CA GLY A 182 19.13 -18.82 11.06
C GLY A 182 17.80 -19.51 11.32
N VAL A 183 17.15 -19.27 12.45
CA VAL A 183 15.83 -19.77 12.80
C VAL A 183 14.78 -18.69 12.49
N SER A 184 13.63 -19.09 11.96
CA SER A 184 12.53 -18.20 11.64
C SER A 184 11.40 -18.36 12.66
N TYR A 185 10.78 -17.23 12.99
CA TYR A 185 9.74 -17.14 14.02
C TYR A 185 8.56 -16.32 13.51
N LEU A 186 7.36 -16.68 13.98
CA LEU A 186 6.13 -15.92 13.84
C LEU A 186 5.79 -15.31 15.21
N VAL A 187 6.06 -14.02 15.34
CA VAL A 187 6.00 -13.30 16.62
C VAL A 187 4.70 -12.51 16.73
N PRO A 188 3.88 -12.73 17.78
CA PRO A 188 2.72 -11.90 18.06
C PRO A 188 3.14 -10.53 18.59
N LEU A 189 2.33 -9.49 18.35
CA LEU A 189 2.51 -8.18 18.98
C LEU A 189 2.00 -8.14 20.42
N ASN A 190 1.06 -9.02 20.75
CA ASN A 190 0.53 -9.17 22.11
C ASN A 190 1.39 -10.18 22.88
N PRO A 191 2.10 -9.76 23.94
CA PRO A 191 3.00 -10.63 24.70
C PRO A 191 2.29 -11.74 25.49
N ALA A 192 0.95 -11.68 25.60
CA ALA A 192 0.16 -12.77 26.19
C ALA A 192 0.07 -14.02 25.29
N TYR A 193 0.46 -13.90 24.02
CA TYR A 193 0.46 -14.99 23.05
C TYR A 193 1.88 -15.51 22.83
N ARG A 194 2.01 -16.81 22.57
CA ARG A 194 3.31 -17.43 22.32
C ARG A 194 3.84 -17.10 20.93
N THR A 195 5.15 -16.97 20.82
CA THR A 195 5.88 -17.03 19.54
C THR A 195 5.80 -18.45 18.99
N LEU A 196 5.66 -18.59 17.68
CA LEU A 196 5.62 -19.87 16.98
C LEU A 196 6.90 -20.02 16.17
N ASP A 197 7.49 -21.20 16.17
CA ASP A 197 8.57 -21.54 15.27
C ASP A 197 8.04 -21.64 13.84
N CYS A 198 8.78 -21.07 12.89
CA CYS A 198 8.47 -21.17 11.46
C CYS A 198 9.48 -22.13 10.82
N ASP A 199 9.31 -23.41 11.07
CA ASP A 199 10.14 -24.51 10.55
C ASP A 199 9.64 -24.99 9.17
N HIS A 200 10.02 -26.20 8.79
CA HIS A 200 9.63 -26.81 7.50
C HIS A 200 8.11 -27.02 7.33
N SER A 201 7.35 -27.02 8.41
CA SER A 201 5.89 -27.13 8.39
C SER A 201 5.19 -25.77 8.30
N CYS A 202 5.94 -24.70 8.46
CA CYS A 202 5.46 -23.33 8.32
C CYS A 202 5.52 -22.89 6.87
N ARG A 203 4.45 -22.27 6.41
CA ARG A 203 4.36 -21.73 5.07
C ARG A 203 3.85 -20.30 5.09
N ILE A 204 4.66 -19.39 4.56
CA ILE A 204 4.24 -18.00 4.33
C ILE A 204 3.23 -17.96 3.19
N ILE A 205 2.08 -17.34 3.42
CA ILE A 205 1.01 -17.13 2.45
C ILE A 205 1.24 -15.81 1.70
N GLY A 206 1.63 -14.74 2.41
CA GLY A 206 1.93 -13.46 1.81
C GLY A 206 2.31 -12.40 2.82
N LYS A 207 2.90 -11.32 2.31
CA LYS A 207 3.26 -10.12 3.06
C LYS A 207 2.05 -9.24 3.28
N VAL A 208 1.92 -8.66 4.46
CA VAL A 208 0.91 -7.62 4.72
C VAL A 208 1.47 -6.27 4.28
N VAL A 209 0.88 -5.70 3.24
CA VAL A 209 1.33 -4.45 2.60
C VAL A 209 0.50 -3.24 3.00
N LYS A 210 -0.69 -3.47 3.59
CA LYS A 210 -1.58 -2.41 4.05
C LYS A 210 -2.48 -2.91 5.18
N ALA A 211 -2.90 -2.00 6.06
CA ALA A 211 -3.98 -2.24 7.00
C ALA A 211 -4.90 -1.01 7.06
N GLN A 212 -6.20 -1.25 7.22
CA GLN A 212 -7.22 -0.20 7.36
C GLN A 212 -8.43 -0.73 8.14
N TRP A 213 -9.25 0.18 8.67
CA TRP A 213 -10.55 -0.18 9.20
C TRP A 213 -11.55 -0.35 8.06
N PRO A 214 -12.56 -1.23 8.22
CA PRO A 214 -13.71 -1.26 7.31
C PRO A 214 -14.39 0.10 7.23
N GLU A 215 -14.93 0.47 6.06
CA GLU A 215 -15.61 1.77 5.90
C GLU A 215 -16.82 1.90 6.85
N GLU A 216 -17.54 0.79 7.09
CA GLU A 216 -18.69 0.77 7.98
C GLU A 216 -18.35 1.00 9.45
N THR A 217 -17.06 0.98 9.83
CA THR A 217 -16.63 1.18 11.23
C THR A 217 -16.98 2.59 11.74
N PHE A 218 -17.11 3.56 10.87
CA PHE A 218 -17.37 4.95 11.21
C PHE A 218 -18.74 5.47 10.76
N GLY A 219 -19.63 4.60 10.27
CA GLY A 219 -21.03 4.90 9.94
C GLY A 219 -21.25 5.35 8.53
#